data_ae84e3e2c98a7510c7b5b6b349545d37
#
_entry.id   ae84e3e2c98a7510c7b5b6b349545d37
#
_cell.length_a   1.000
_cell.length_b   1.000
_cell.length_c   1.000
_cell.angle_alpha   90.00
_cell.angle_beta   90.00
_cell.angle_gamma   90.00
#
_symmetry.space_group_name_H-M   'P 1'
#
loop_
_entity.id
_entity.type
_entity.pdbx_description
1 polymer ?
#
loop_
_entity_poly.entity_id
_entity_poly.type
_entity_poly.pdbx_seq_one_letter_code
_entity_poly.pdbx_strand_id
1 'polypeptide(L)'
;MSELRYRDALKLALREEMARDENVILLGEDIGVFGGAFKVTSGLLEEFGERRVRDTPISENTIVGMGVGAAMVGLRPVVELMTINFALLAFDQIVNHAAHIHYMFGGQARVPLVVRMPQGAGHQLGPTHSHSLEAMFLHVPGLLVAVPSTPADARGLLKTAIRDENPVIFIEHESLYGVRGEVDEQDQEPLLFGSARIAREGSDVTIVGVSRMALTAERAAEQLAAEHGIKEEVIDPRTLRPLDLDTILASVAKTNRCVVVEEGWPHGGVGANLAALVSEQAFDDLDAPVVRVSGADVPMPYSKPLEEIAYPHEPDIVRAALRVLGRDPAQAPTTPLGAKQDGERDQAGLDGEREGEQDAPGAVQEAMQQVGVESEIREASR
;
A
#
# COMPACT_ATOMS: atom_id res chain seq x y z
N MET A 1 -12.59 -21.92 2.34
CA MET A 1 -12.61 -20.48 2.01
C MET A 1 -13.55 -19.78 2.97
N SER A 2 -13.10 -18.71 3.62
CA SER A 2 -13.91 -17.83 4.49
C SER A 2 -13.79 -16.42 3.96
N GLU A 3 -14.84 -15.64 4.08
CA GLU A 3 -14.77 -14.23 3.76
C GLU A 3 -14.25 -13.46 4.99
N LEU A 4 -13.04 -12.90 4.91
CA LEU A 4 -12.42 -12.11 5.97
C LEU A 4 -12.24 -10.66 5.53
N ARG A 5 -12.24 -9.74 6.52
CA ARG A 5 -11.74 -8.38 6.29
C ARG A 5 -10.20 -8.41 6.23
N TYR A 6 -9.63 -7.49 5.48
CA TYR A 6 -8.17 -7.34 5.36
C TYR A 6 -7.46 -7.29 6.74
N ARG A 7 -7.97 -6.46 7.68
CA ARG A 7 -7.45 -6.41 9.06
C ARG A 7 -7.55 -7.73 9.82
N ASP A 8 -8.62 -8.49 9.59
CA ASP A 8 -8.84 -9.78 10.27
C ASP A 8 -7.92 -10.85 9.69
N ALA A 9 -7.59 -10.77 8.40
CA ALA A 9 -6.60 -11.62 7.75
C ALA A 9 -5.17 -11.35 8.27
N LEU A 10 -4.81 -10.09 8.50
CA LEU A 10 -3.54 -9.72 9.17
C LEU A 10 -3.48 -10.24 10.59
N LYS A 11 -4.56 -10.05 11.37
CA LYS A 11 -4.65 -10.59 12.74
C LYS A 11 -4.50 -12.11 12.75
N LEU A 12 -5.13 -12.80 11.83
CA LEU A 12 -5.02 -14.26 11.69
C LEU A 12 -3.58 -14.67 11.41
N ALA A 13 -2.87 -13.99 10.51
CA ALA A 13 -1.46 -14.25 10.23
C ALA A 13 -0.57 -14.07 11.48
N LEU A 14 -0.75 -12.96 12.21
CA LEU A 14 -0.01 -12.73 13.48
C LEU A 14 -0.27 -13.83 14.49
N ARG A 15 -1.54 -14.20 14.69
CA ARG A 15 -1.94 -15.25 15.63
C ARG A 15 -1.34 -16.60 15.26
N GLU A 16 -1.38 -16.98 13.98
CA GLU A 16 -0.80 -18.24 13.48
C GLU A 16 0.71 -18.29 13.67
N GLU A 17 1.43 -17.22 13.33
CA GLU A 17 2.88 -17.19 13.46
C GLU A 17 3.33 -17.09 14.92
N MET A 18 2.62 -16.39 15.78
CA MET A 18 2.87 -16.38 17.22
C MET A 18 2.59 -17.75 17.88
N ALA A 19 1.58 -18.47 17.42
CA ALA A 19 1.31 -19.83 17.89
C ALA A 19 2.35 -20.84 17.40
N ARG A 20 2.90 -20.63 16.20
CA ARG A 20 3.92 -21.48 15.58
C ARG A 20 5.31 -21.32 16.20
N ASP A 21 5.70 -20.08 16.56
CA ASP A 21 7.05 -19.75 17.01
C ASP A 21 6.99 -18.82 18.23
N GLU A 22 7.55 -19.30 19.35
CA GLU A 22 7.59 -18.56 20.62
C GLU A 22 8.47 -17.30 20.58
N ASN A 23 9.38 -17.20 19.60
CA ASN A 23 10.25 -16.05 19.40
C ASN A 23 9.56 -14.87 18.70
N VAL A 24 8.38 -15.06 18.10
CA VAL A 24 7.61 -13.97 17.50
C VAL A 24 7.02 -13.09 18.60
N ILE A 25 7.37 -11.80 18.62
CA ILE A 25 6.89 -10.81 19.57
C ILE A 25 6.33 -9.59 18.85
N LEU A 26 5.35 -8.92 19.43
CA LEU A 26 4.77 -7.68 18.91
C LEU A 26 5.18 -6.50 19.78
N LEU A 27 5.61 -5.41 19.17
CA LEU A 27 5.99 -4.14 19.82
C LEU A 27 5.29 -2.99 19.08
N GLY A 28 4.71 -2.04 19.78
CA GLY A 28 4.09 -0.87 19.16
C GLY A 28 3.24 -0.06 20.13
N GLU A 29 2.67 1.00 19.63
CA GLU A 29 1.81 1.90 20.40
C GLU A 29 0.39 1.35 20.44
N ASP A 30 -0.19 1.27 21.67
CA ASP A 30 -1.56 0.85 21.90
C ASP A 30 -1.95 -0.51 21.29
N ILE A 31 -0.99 -1.38 20.97
CA ILE A 31 -1.22 -2.68 20.34
C ILE A 31 -1.74 -3.75 21.31
N GLY A 32 -1.56 -3.53 22.63
CA GLY A 32 -1.98 -4.44 23.69
C GLY A 32 -3.46 -4.31 24.03
N VAL A 33 -3.77 -3.63 25.11
CA VAL A 33 -5.16 -3.51 25.65
C VAL A 33 -6.11 -2.86 24.64
N PHE A 34 -5.66 -1.83 23.93
CA PHE A 34 -6.48 -1.17 22.92
C PHE A 34 -6.62 -1.98 21.63
N GLY A 35 -5.66 -2.89 21.31
CA GLY A 35 -5.67 -3.77 20.17
C GLY A 35 -5.27 -3.10 18.84
N GLY A 36 -4.45 -2.04 18.92
CA GLY A 36 -4.00 -1.24 17.79
C GLY A 36 -5.03 -0.23 17.30
N ALA A 37 -4.57 0.85 16.65
CA ALA A 37 -5.43 1.90 16.11
C ALA A 37 -6.48 1.34 15.13
N PHE A 38 -6.10 0.34 14.33
CA PHE A 38 -6.96 -0.31 13.32
C PHE A 38 -7.46 -1.70 13.74
N LYS A 39 -7.28 -2.08 15.03
CA LYS A 39 -7.76 -3.34 15.62
C LYS A 39 -7.12 -4.62 15.04
N VAL A 40 -5.96 -4.51 14.43
CA VAL A 40 -5.23 -5.68 13.88
C VAL A 40 -4.72 -6.59 14.99
N THR A 41 -4.34 -6.05 16.15
CA THR A 41 -3.77 -6.82 17.28
C THR A 41 -4.78 -7.14 18.39
N SER A 42 -6.06 -6.82 18.18
CA SER A 42 -7.13 -7.03 19.16
C SER A 42 -7.24 -8.50 19.59
N GLY A 43 -7.18 -8.76 20.91
CA GLY A 43 -7.26 -10.11 21.51
C GLY A 43 -5.92 -10.85 21.59
N LEU A 44 -4.85 -10.34 20.97
CA LEU A 44 -3.55 -11.04 21.00
C LEU A 44 -2.85 -10.90 22.35
N LEU A 45 -3.07 -9.81 23.09
CA LEU A 45 -2.53 -9.66 24.45
C LEU A 45 -3.11 -10.71 25.40
N GLU A 46 -4.41 -10.95 25.34
CA GLU A 46 -5.11 -11.93 26.17
C GLU A 46 -4.65 -13.37 25.83
N GLU A 47 -4.38 -13.64 24.56
CA GLU A 47 -3.97 -14.99 24.11
C GLU A 47 -2.49 -15.28 24.40
N PHE A 48 -1.59 -14.32 24.15
CA PHE A 48 -0.14 -14.55 24.21
C PHE A 48 0.59 -13.88 25.38
N GLY A 49 -0.07 -12.97 26.09
CA GLY A 49 0.43 -12.32 27.29
C GLY A 49 1.42 -11.17 27.03
N GLU A 50 1.67 -10.39 28.09
CA GLU A 50 2.48 -9.15 28.05
C GLU A 50 3.96 -9.37 27.68
N ARG A 51 4.47 -10.59 27.76
CA ARG A 51 5.84 -10.87 27.32
C ARG A 51 5.97 -10.89 25.80
N ARG A 52 4.88 -11.20 25.11
CA ARG A 52 4.83 -11.38 23.66
C ARG A 52 4.15 -10.23 22.93
N VAL A 53 3.22 -9.51 23.57
CA VAL A 53 2.53 -8.33 23.04
C VAL A 53 2.80 -7.16 24.00
N ARG A 54 3.54 -6.16 23.54
CA ARG A 54 4.05 -5.09 24.39
C ARG A 54 3.67 -3.71 23.84
N ASP A 55 2.90 -2.99 24.63
CA ASP A 55 2.72 -1.56 24.42
C ASP A 55 4.02 -0.81 24.67
N THR A 56 4.29 0.19 23.87
CA THR A 56 5.45 1.08 23.98
C THR A 56 5.00 2.53 24.16
N PRO A 57 5.83 3.38 24.77
CA PRO A 57 5.65 4.82 24.61
C PRO A 57 5.75 5.25 23.16
N ILE A 58 5.19 6.42 22.81
CA ILE A 58 5.34 7.06 21.49
C ILE A 58 6.81 7.44 21.28
N SER A 59 7.54 6.59 20.58
CA SER A 59 8.96 6.78 20.27
C SER A 59 9.38 5.82 19.16
N GLU A 60 9.06 6.10 17.92
CA GLU A 60 9.22 5.20 16.77
C GLU A 60 10.68 4.81 16.55
N ASN A 61 11.63 5.73 16.77
CA ASN A 61 13.05 5.42 16.76
C ASN A 61 13.40 4.32 17.77
N THR A 62 12.87 4.41 19.00
CA THR A 62 13.11 3.40 20.04
C THR A 62 12.40 2.10 19.73
N ILE A 63 11.17 2.14 19.22
CA ILE A 63 10.38 0.96 18.88
C ILE A 63 11.13 0.10 17.84
N VAL A 64 11.57 0.73 16.74
CA VAL A 64 12.33 0.03 15.69
C VAL A 64 13.71 -0.40 16.20
N GLY A 65 14.41 0.47 16.94
CA GLY A 65 15.73 0.14 17.51
C GLY A 65 15.69 -1.05 18.49
N MET A 66 14.65 -1.12 19.33
CA MET A 66 14.41 -2.31 20.18
C MET A 66 14.13 -3.56 19.33
N GLY A 67 13.34 -3.41 18.25
CA GLY A 67 13.09 -4.48 17.30
C GLY A 67 14.38 -5.00 16.67
N VAL A 68 15.26 -4.12 16.20
CA VAL A 68 16.57 -4.49 15.64
C VAL A 68 17.40 -5.26 16.67
N GLY A 69 17.52 -4.74 17.90
CA GLY A 69 18.28 -5.41 18.97
C GLY A 69 17.69 -6.76 19.34
N ALA A 70 16.37 -6.87 19.45
CA ALA A 70 15.67 -8.12 19.74
C ALA A 70 15.88 -9.18 18.65
N ALA A 71 15.84 -8.75 17.36
CA ALA A 71 16.12 -9.62 16.22
C ALA A 71 17.54 -10.16 16.24
N MET A 72 18.54 -9.32 16.55
CA MET A 72 19.94 -9.73 16.63
C MET A 72 20.23 -10.76 17.72
N VAL A 73 19.39 -10.88 18.74
CA VAL A 73 19.53 -11.87 19.81
C VAL A 73 18.60 -13.09 19.65
N GLY A 74 17.97 -13.24 18.50
CA GLY A 74 17.23 -14.44 18.10
C GLY A 74 15.71 -14.38 18.26
N LEU A 75 15.14 -13.22 18.61
CA LEU A 75 13.70 -13.02 18.56
C LEU A 75 13.26 -12.67 17.11
N ARG A 76 11.94 -12.77 16.85
CA ARG A 76 11.30 -12.35 15.59
C ARG A 76 10.30 -11.23 15.87
N PRO A 77 10.77 -10.00 16.03
CA PRO A 77 9.91 -8.88 16.34
C PRO A 77 9.09 -8.44 15.11
N VAL A 78 7.81 -8.23 15.34
CA VAL A 78 6.93 -7.47 14.47
C VAL A 78 6.67 -6.15 15.18
N VAL A 79 7.22 -5.06 14.66
CA VAL A 79 6.98 -3.73 15.19
C VAL A 79 5.89 -3.04 14.40
N GLU A 80 4.94 -2.43 15.08
CA GLU A 80 3.88 -1.63 14.48
C GLU A 80 4.17 -0.15 14.68
N LEU A 81 4.25 0.62 13.59
CA LEU A 81 4.20 2.06 13.59
C LEU A 81 2.78 2.49 13.19
N MET A 82 2.22 3.46 13.90
CA MET A 82 0.82 3.84 13.73
C MET A 82 0.48 4.31 12.32
N THR A 83 1.44 4.95 11.63
CA THR A 83 1.37 5.31 10.22
C THR A 83 2.77 5.40 9.61
N ILE A 84 2.88 5.20 8.30
CA ILE A 84 4.15 5.32 7.54
C ILE A 84 4.82 6.69 7.72
N ASN A 85 4.04 7.74 7.97
CA ASN A 85 4.54 9.08 8.25
C ASN A 85 5.54 9.10 9.41
N PHE A 86 5.29 8.31 10.44
CA PHE A 86 6.13 8.26 11.65
C PHE A 86 7.35 7.36 11.47
N ALA A 87 7.38 6.54 10.44
CA ALA A 87 8.61 5.83 10.06
C ALA A 87 9.78 6.78 9.75
N LEU A 88 9.50 8.03 9.37
CA LEU A 88 10.52 9.05 9.17
C LEU A 88 11.33 9.33 10.46
N LEU A 89 10.72 9.20 11.64
CA LEU A 89 11.40 9.31 12.92
C LEU A 89 12.30 8.12 13.22
N ALA A 90 11.99 6.94 12.67
CA ALA A 90 12.74 5.71 12.83
C ALA A 90 13.65 5.39 11.63
N PHE A 91 13.76 6.30 10.67
CA PHE A 91 14.43 6.04 9.38
C PHE A 91 15.90 5.62 9.56
N ASP A 92 16.61 6.19 10.53
CA ASP A 92 17.97 5.77 10.88
C ASP A 92 18.04 4.29 11.32
N GLN A 93 17.11 3.86 12.17
CA GLN A 93 17.06 2.48 12.64
C GLN A 93 16.71 1.49 11.53
N ILE A 94 15.84 1.91 10.60
CA ILE A 94 15.46 1.09 9.44
C ILE A 94 16.63 1.01 8.46
N VAL A 95 17.20 2.14 8.05
CA VAL A 95 18.18 2.22 6.96
C VAL A 95 19.59 1.86 7.43
N ASN A 96 20.10 2.56 8.44
CA ASN A 96 21.50 2.38 8.87
C ASN A 96 21.71 1.15 9.74
N HIS A 97 20.68 0.69 10.45
CA HIS A 97 20.79 -0.49 11.31
C HIS A 97 20.13 -1.72 10.68
N ALA A 98 18.81 -1.80 10.56
CA ALA A 98 18.15 -3.01 10.09
C ALA A 98 18.67 -3.47 8.72
N ALA A 99 18.69 -2.56 7.73
CA ALA A 99 19.10 -2.90 6.36
C ALA A 99 20.58 -3.30 6.23
N HIS A 100 21.48 -2.69 7.00
CA HIS A 100 22.92 -2.79 6.76
C HIS A 100 23.69 -3.71 7.71
N ILE A 101 23.13 -4.08 8.87
CA ILE A 101 23.82 -4.90 9.87
C ILE A 101 24.32 -6.21 9.28
N HIS A 102 23.52 -6.92 8.50
CA HIS A 102 23.96 -8.17 7.89
C HIS A 102 25.23 -8.01 7.04
N TYR A 103 25.27 -6.97 6.22
CA TYR A 103 26.44 -6.65 5.40
C TYR A 103 27.64 -6.19 6.25
N MET A 104 27.44 -5.26 7.19
CA MET A 104 28.52 -4.72 8.04
C MET A 104 29.17 -5.78 8.94
N PHE A 105 28.41 -6.77 9.36
CA PHE A 105 28.92 -7.89 10.18
C PHE A 105 29.38 -9.10 9.35
N GLY A 106 29.56 -8.92 8.03
CA GLY A 106 30.06 -9.99 7.16
C GLY A 106 29.18 -11.25 7.13
N GLY A 107 27.85 -11.06 7.25
CA GLY A 107 26.89 -12.15 7.24
C GLY A 107 26.68 -12.88 8.59
N GLN A 108 27.40 -12.47 9.65
CA GLN A 108 27.34 -13.14 10.96
C GLN A 108 26.10 -12.73 11.79
N ALA A 109 25.55 -11.54 11.55
CA ALA A 109 24.35 -11.04 12.21
C ALA A 109 23.18 -11.04 11.21
N ARG A 110 21.98 -11.32 11.70
CA ARG A 110 20.72 -11.25 10.96
C ARG A 110 19.73 -10.37 11.70
N VAL A 111 18.80 -9.79 10.97
CA VAL A 111 17.75 -8.93 11.53
C VAL A 111 16.39 -9.38 10.99
N PRO A 112 15.86 -10.51 11.48
CA PRO A 112 14.50 -10.97 11.15
C PRO A 112 13.45 -10.06 11.81
N LEU A 113 13.27 -8.88 11.26
CA LEU A 113 12.40 -7.82 11.77
C LEU A 113 11.31 -7.50 10.74
N VAL A 114 10.07 -7.45 11.16
CA VAL A 114 8.98 -6.88 10.37
C VAL A 114 8.62 -5.51 10.92
N VAL A 115 8.64 -4.48 10.06
CA VAL A 115 8.09 -3.16 10.38
C VAL A 115 6.77 -3.03 9.64
N ARG A 116 5.65 -3.15 10.38
CA ARG A 116 4.28 -2.96 9.86
C ARG A 116 3.87 -1.50 10.01
N MET A 117 3.24 -0.96 9.00
CA MET A 117 2.71 0.39 9.03
C MET A 117 1.66 0.61 7.96
N PRO A 118 0.52 1.23 8.28
CA PRO A 118 -0.44 1.68 7.27
C PRO A 118 0.04 2.95 6.58
N GLN A 119 -0.43 3.15 5.35
CA GLN A 119 -0.22 4.35 4.55
C GLN A 119 -1.52 4.79 3.89
N GLY A 120 -1.48 5.93 3.23
CA GLY A 120 -2.47 6.35 2.24
C GLY A 120 -3.44 7.40 2.71
N ALA A 121 -4.23 7.87 1.75
CA ALA A 121 -5.28 8.86 1.90
C ALA A 121 -6.68 8.23 1.99
N GLY A 122 -7.69 9.07 2.26
CA GLY A 122 -9.10 8.69 2.27
C GLY A 122 -9.80 8.87 3.62
N HIS A 123 -9.08 9.30 4.64
CA HIS A 123 -9.61 9.49 6.00
C HIS A 123 -9.54 10.94 6.51
N GLN A 124 -9.21 11.91 5.63
CA GLN A 124 -9.13 13.34 5.95
C GLN A 124 -8.15 13.65 7.09
N LEU A 125 -7.08 12.88 7.19
CA LEU A 125 -6.05 13.03 8.23
C LEU A 125 -5.00 14.09 7.88
N GLY A 126 -5.04 14.62 6.66
CA GLY A 126 -4.19 15.72 6.21
C GLY A 126 -2.74 15.34 5.93
N PRO A 127 -1.86 16.33 5.74
CA PRO A 127 -0.55 16.11 5.10
C PRO A 127 0.43 15.29 5.94
N THR A 128 0.25 15.19 7.26
CA THR A 128 1.18 14.48 8.14
C THR A 128 0.75 13.07 8.51
N HIS A 129 -0.41 12.58 8.00
CA HIS A 129 -0.95 11.26 8.31
C HIS A 129 -1.51 10.52 7.08
N SER A 130 -1.24 10.99 5.86
CA SER A 130 -1.82 10.43 4.63
C SER A 130 -0.79 10.25 3.52
N HIS A 131 0.46 10.00 3.88
CA HIS A 131 1.52 9.75 2.89
C HIS A 131 1.48 8.33 2.36
N SER A 132 1.93 8.17 1.11
CA SER A 132 2.33 6.90 0.50
C SER A 132 3.82 6.98 0.21
N LEU A 133 4.66 6.37 1.09
CA LEU A 133 6.12 6.55 1.10
C LEU A 133 6.90 5.27 0.75
N GLU A 134 6.26 4.28 0.15
CA GLU A 134 6.89 3.00 -0.21
C GLU A 134 8.16 3.16 -1.06
N ALA A 135 8.22 4.19 -1.88
CA ALA A 135 9.39 4.48 -2.72
C ALA A 135 10.67 4.76 -1.92
N MET A 136 10.55 5.33 -0.72
CA MET A 136 11.71 5.59 0.15
C MET A 136 12.37 4.30 0.61
N PHE A 137 11.58 3.27 0.90
CA PHE A 137 12.09 1.97 1.35
C PHE A 137 12.54 1.09 0.18
N LEU A 138 11.89 1.20 -0.97
CA LEU A 138 12.29 0.54 -2.21
C LEU A 138 13.72 0.91 -2.61
N HIS A 139 14.12 2.16 -2.37
CA HIS A 139 15.46 2.65 -2.71
C HIS A 139 16.60 2.00 -1.88
N VAL A 140 16.32 1.48 -0.68
CA VAL A 140 17.33 1.07 0.29
C VAL A 140 17.74 -0.40 0.08
N PRO A 141 19.01 -0.71 -0.27
CA PRO A 141 19.49 -2.08 -0.30
C PRO A 141 19.46 -2.75 1.08
N GLY A 142 19.10 -4.03 1.11
CA GLY A 142 19.01 -4.82 2.35
C GLY A 142 17.61 -4.86 2.97
N LEU A 143 16.65 -4.05 2.49
CA LEU A 143 15.24 -4.16 2.86
C LEU A 143 14.47 -5.02 1.87
N LEU A 144 13.48 -5.76 2.37
CA LEU A 144 12.38 -6.30 1.59
C LEU A 144 11.16 -5.39 1.77
N VAL A 145 10.33 -5.23 0.72
CA VAL A 145 9.17 -4.32 0.75
C VAL A 145 7.94 -5.03 0.20
N ALA A 146 6.92 -5.19 1.02
CA ALA A 146 5.63 -5.80 0.67
C ALA A 146 4.50 -4.78 0.79
N VAL A 147 3.55 -4.80 -0.16
CA VAL A 147 2.43 -3.86 -0.28
C VAL A 147 1.13 -4.60 -0.66
N PRO A 148 0.65 -5.56 0.15
CA PRO A 148 -0.50 -6.38 -0.21
C PRO A 148 -1.77 -5.56 -0.43
N SER A 149 -2.61 -5.98 -1.39
CA SER A 149 -3.87 -5.32 -1.72
C SER A 149 -5.12 -6.11 -1.29
N THR A 150 -5.01 -7.44 -1.11
CA THR A 150 -6.15 -8.30 -0.76
C THR A 150 -5.99 -8.96 0.61
N PRO A 151 -7.09 -9.41 1.26
CA PRO A 151 -7.00 -10.16 2.52
C PRO A 151 -6.12 -11.41 2.44
N ALA A 152 -6.21 -12.18 1.34
CA ALA A 152 -5.40 -13.39 1.14
C ALA A 152 -3.92 -13.05 1.02
N ASP A 153 -3.57 -12.02 0.23
CA ASP A 153 -2.20 -11.56 0.07
C ASP A 153 -1.63 -10.99 1.36
N ALA A 154 -2.43 -10.21 2.12
CA ALA A 154 -2.04 -9.66 3.41
C ALA A 154 -1.65 -10.78 4.40
N ARG A 155 -2.49 -11.82 4.52
CA ARG A 155 -2.19 -12.98 5.37
C ARG A 155 -0.95 -13.73 4.89
N GLY A 156 -0.90 -14.11 3.61
CA GLY A 156 0.17 -14.92 3.06
C GLY A 156 1.54 -14.23 3.12
N LEU A 157 1.61 -12.97 2.71
CA LEU A 157 2.84 -12.18 2.72
C LEU A 157 3.31 -11.82 4.13
N LEU A 158 2.40 -11.58 5.09
CA LEU A 158 2.80 -11.32 6.48
C LEU A 158 3.43 -12.55 7.12
N LYS A 159 2.91 -13.75 6.83
CA LYS A 159 3.55 -15.02 7.27
C LYS A 159 4.95 -15.16 6.68
N THR A 160 5.12 -14.85 5.38
CA THR A 160 6.44 -14.84 4.75
C THR A 160 7.37 -13.82 5.41
N ALA A 161 6.89 -12.60 5.64
CA ALA A 161 7.66 -11.55 6.29
C ALA A 161 8.18 -11.96 7.68
N ILE A 162 7.33 -12.58 8.50
CA ILE A 162 7.71 -13.04 9.85
C ILE A 162 8.71 -14.19 9.79
N ARG A 163 8.66 -15.04 8.76
CA ARG A 163 9.57 -16.17 8.59
C ARG A 163 10.90 -15.81 7.93
N ASP A 164 10.99 -14.66 7.29
CA ASP A 164 12.20 -14.20 6.61
C ASP A 164 13.32 -13.86 7.62
N GLU A 165 14.58 -14.02 7.20
CA GLU A 165 15.76 -13.71 8.00
C GLU A 165 16.26 -12.27 7.78
N ASN A 166 15.65 -11.53 6.86
CA ASN A 166 15.98 -10.14 6.53
C ASN A 166 14.91 -9.19 7.05
N PRO A 167 15.22 -7.89 7.20
CA PRO A 167 14.24 -6.89 7.58
C PRO A 167 13.21 -6.67 6.47
N VAL A 168 11.94 -6.73 6.84
CA VAL A 168 10.79 -6.54 5.93
C VAL A 168 10.04 -5.29 6.33
N ILE A 169 9.84 -4.40 5.37
CA ILE A 169 8.91 -3.28 5.44
C ILE A 169 7.59 -3.76 4.87
N PHE A 170 6.59 -3.89 5.74
CA PHE A 170 5.27 -4.41 5.41
C PHE A 170 4.27 -3.26 5.46
N ILE A 171 3.91 -2.74 4.29
CA ILE A 171 3.10 -1.53 4.15
C ILE A 171 1.67 -1.92 3.84
N GLU A 172 0.78 -1.59 4.74
CA GLU A 172 -0.67 -1.76 4.61
C GLU A 172 -1.29 -0.48 4.07
N HIS A 173 -2.56 -0.50 3.72
CA HIS A 173 -3.26 0.72 3.32
C HIS A 173 -4.50 0.92 4.20
N GLU A 174 -4.67 2.12 4.75
CA GLU A 174 -5.74 2.41 5.71
C GLU A 174 -7.13 2.08 5.16
N SER A 175 -7.42 2.44 3.92
CA SER A 175 -8.72 2.17 3.29
C SER A 175 -8.96 0.69 2.97
N LEU A 176 -7.93 -0.18 3.06
CA LEU A 176 -8.09 -1.60 2.83
C LEU A 176 -8.54 -2.38 4.07
N TYR A 177 -8.42 -1.85 5.28
CA TYR A 177 -8.73 -2.59 6.51
C TYR A 177 -10.17 -3.13 6.58
N GLY A 178 -11.12 -2.43 5.96
CA GLY A 178 -12.51 -2.84 5.86
C GLY A 178 -12.84 -3.75 4.67
N VAL A 179 -11.95 -3.84 3.67
CA VAL A 179 -12.16 -4.62 2.45
C VAL A 179 -12.28 -6.10 2.77
N ARG A 180 -13.30 -6.75 2.20
CA ARG A 180 -13.54 -8.18 2.36
C ARG A 180 -13.01 -8.96 1.17
N GLY A 181 -12.59 -10.19 1.42
CA GLY A 181 -12.14 -11.11 0.38
C GLY A 181 -12.05 -12.54 0.88
N GLU A 182 -11.99 -13.47 -0.05
CA GLU A 182 -11.84 -14.88 0.26
C GLU A 182 -10.43 -15.19 0.79
N VAL A 183 -10.36 -15.94 1.88
CA VAL A 183 -9.12 -16.42 2.49
C VAL A 183 -9.27 -17.93 2.75
N ASP A 184 -8.30 -18.72 2.32
CA ASP A 184 -8.23 -20.12 2.72
C ASP A 184 -7.48 -20.23 4.04
N GLU A 185 -8.23 -20.32 5.13
CA GLU A 185 -7.66 -20.44 6.47
C GLU A 185 -6.92 -21.77 6.69
N GLN A 186 -7.17 -22.78 5.85
CA GLN A 186 -6.50 -24.08 5.95
C GLN A 186 -5.17 -24.11 5.19
N ASP A 187 -4.98 -23.18 4.25
CA ASP A 187 -3.70 -23.02 3.58
C ASP A 187 -2.66 -22.44 4.56
N GLN A 188 -1.70 -23.27 4.93
CA GLN A 188 -0.63 -22.91 5.85
C GLN A 188 0.63 -22.41 5.13
N GLU A 189 0.66 -22.51 3.80
CA GLU A 189 1.81 -22.09 3.02
C GLU A 189 1.90 -20.56 2.94
N PRO A 190 3.08 -19.98 3.18
CA PRO A 190 3.29 -18.55 3.02
C PRO A 190 3.39 -18.18 1.54
N LEU A 191 2.90 -17.00 1.18
CA LEU A 191 3.01 -16.49 -0.17
C LEU A 191 4.42 -15.95 -0.43
N LEU A 192 5.08 -16.40 -1.49
CA LEU A 192 6.46 -16.02 -1.79
C LEU A 192 6.58 -14.53 -2.19
N PHE A 193 7.61 -13.87 -1.68
CA PHE A 193 8.02 -12.57 -2.17
C PHE A 193 8.56 -12.67 -3.61
N GLY A 194 8.36 -11.62 -4.42
CA GLY A 194 8.75 -11.61 -5.82
C GLY A 194 7.82 -12.45 -6.72
N SER A 195 6.55 -12.61 -6.31
CA SER A 195 5.52 -13.28 -7.10
C SER A 195 4.32 -12.34 -7.25
N ALA A 196 4.16 -11.72 -8.40
CA ALA A 196 3.02 -10.85 -8.71
C ALA A 196 1.73 -11.67 -8.92
N ARG A 197 0.59 -11.00 -8.79
CA ARG A 197 -0.72 -11.56 -9.10
C ARG A 197 -1.24 -10.95 -10.40
N ILE A 198 -1.56 -11.79 -11.37
CA ILE A 198 -2.41 -11.37 -12.49
C ILE A 198 -3.83 -11.36 -11.96
N ALA A 199 -4.29 -10.16 -11.60
CA ALA A 199 -5.62 -9.95 -11.02
C ALA A 199 -6.73 -10.11 -12.07
N ARG A 200 -6.40 -9.79 -13.32
CA ARG A 200 -7.28 -9.92 -14.48
C ARG A 200 -6.45 -10.21 -15.71
N GLU A 201 -6.85 -11.21 -16.47
CA GLU A 201 -6.26 -11.53 -17.78
C GLU A 201 -6.75 -10.57 -18.87
N GLY A 202 -5.83 -10.13 -19.75
CA GLY A 202 -6.16 -9.23 -20.84
C GLY A 202 -5.16 -9.31 -22.00
N SER A 203 -5.41 -8.53 -23.07
CA SER A 203 -4.61 -8.57 -24.29
C SER A 203 -4.29 -7.21 -24.91
N ASP A 204 -4.89 -6.11 -24.44
CA ASP A 204 -4.84 -4.83 -25.14
C ASP A 204 -3.94 -3.80 -24.43
N VAL A 205 -3.86 -3.85 -23.11
CA VAL A 205 -3.02 -2.98 -22.28
C VAL A 205 -2.71 -3.66 -20.94
N THR A 206 -1.47 -3.53 -20.47
CA THR A 206 -1.05 -3.92 -19.12
C THR A 206 -1.25 -2.75 -18.16
N ILE A 207 -1.92 -2.99 -17.03
CA ILE A 207 -2.08 -2.02 -15.95
C ILE A 207 -1.44 -2.60 -14.69
N VAL A 208 -0.40 -1.94 -14.17
CA VAL A 208 0.27 -2.35 -12.92
C VAL A 208 -0.19 -1.42 -11.80
N GLY A 209 -0.94 -1.95 -10.84
CA GLY A 209 -1.46 -1.18 -9.70
C GLY A 209 -0.74 -1.50 -8.41
N VAL A 210 -0.23 -0.49 -7.69
CA VAL A 210 0.51 -0.66 -6.44
C VAL A 210 -0.42 -0.52 -5.24
N SER A 211 -0.39 -1.48 -4.29
CA SER A 211 -1.20 -1.46 -3.07
C SER A 211 -2.70 -1.30 -3.39
N ARG A 212 -3.43 -0.37 -2.76
CA ARG A 212 -4.84 -0.08 -3.06
C ARG A 212 -5.12 0.15 -4.54
N MET A 213 -4.16 0.71 -5.28
CA MET A 213 -4.34 1.00 -6.69
C MET A 213 -4.48 -0.26 -7.55
N ALA A 214 -4.09 -1.45 -7.07
CA ALA A 214 -4.42 -2.72 -7.75
C ALA A 214 -5.93 -2.95 -7.83
N LEU A 215 -6.65 -2.76 -6.73
CA LEU A 215 -8.12 -2.90 -6.70
C LEU A 215 -8.82 -1.79 -7.50
N THR A 216 -8.28 -0.57 -7.48
CA THR A 216 -8.78 0.54 -8.31
C THR A 216 -8.57 0.24 -9.79
N ALA A 217 -7.45 -0.37 -10.16
CA ALA A 217 -7.18 -0.81 -11.53
C ALA A 217 -8.13 -1.94 -11.99
N GLU A 218 -8.46 -2.89 -11.12
CA GLU A 218 -9.44 -3.93 -11.42
C GLU A 218 -10.83 -3.33 -11.74
N ARG A 219 -11.29 -2.34 -10.94
CA ARG A 219 -12.57 -1.64 -11.19
C ARG A 219 -12.53 -0.78 -12.47
N ALA A 220 -11.40 -0.10 -12.73
CA ALA A 220 -11.21 0.64 -13.97
C ALA A 220 -11.22 -0.27 -15.20
N ALA A 221 -10.66 -1.48 -15.08
CA ALA A 221 -10.67 -2.49 -16.12
C ALA A 221 -12.10 -2.99 -16.42
N GLU A 222 -12.95 -3.15 -15.40
CA GLU A 222 -14.37 -3.47 -15.61
C GLU A 222 -15.08 -2.39 -16.44
N GLN A 223 -14.83 -1.10 -16.15
CA GLN A 223 -15.38 0.01 -16.91
C GLN A 223 -14.86 0.04 -18.36
N LEU A 224 -13.55 -0.12 -18.56
CA LEU A 224 -12.92 -0.18 -19.88
C LEU A 224 -13.51 -1.32 -20.74
N ALA A 225 -13.70 -2.49 -20.15
CA ALA A 225 -14.31 -3.62 -20.83
C ALA A 225 -15.79 -3.34 -21.21
N ALA A 226 -16.58 -2.80 -20.26
CA ALA A 226 -17.99 -2.57 -20.46
C ALA A 226 -18.27 -1.42 -21.44
N GLU A 227 -17.54 -0.31 -21.36
CA GLU A 227 -17.84 0.91 -22.11
C GLU A 227 -17.03 1.01 -23.41
N HIS A 228 -15.84 0.42 -23.46
CA HIS A 228 -14.90 0.60 -24.58
C HIS A 228 -14.50 -0.72 -25.26
N GLY A 229 -14.91 -1.88 -24.71
CA GLY A 229 -14.58 -3.21 -25.25
C GLY A 229 -13.07 -3.53 -25.22
N ILE A 230 -12.33 -2.90 -24.29
CA ILE A 230 -10.89 -3.09 -24.09
C ILE A 230 -10.69 -4.26 -23.12
N LYS A 231 -9.64 -5.06 -23.34
CA LYS A 231 -9.26 -6.21 -22.49
C LYS A 231 -7.93 -5.91 -21.80
N GLU A 232 -8.02 -5.39 -20.61
CA GLU A 232 -6.88 -5.03 -19.78
C GLU A 232 -6.33 -6.25 -19.04
N GLU A 233 -5.00 -6.38 -19.00
CA GLU A 233 -4.34 -7.24 -18.03
C GLU A 233 -3.95 -6.42 -16.82
N VAL A 234 -4.49 -6.76 -15.65
CA VAL A 234 -4.21 -6.06 -14.40
C VAL A 234 -3.24 -6.88 -13.57
N ILE A 235 -2.12 -6.27 -13.19
CA ILE A 235 -1.08 -6.86 -12.36
C ILE A 235 -0.99 -6.14 -11.03
N ASP A 236 -1.08 -6.91 -9.95
CA ASP A 236 -0.73 -6.51 -8.60
C ASP A 236 0.68 -7.04 -8.29
N PRO A 237 1.69 -6.19 -8.14
CA PRO A 237 3.06 -6.61 -7.85
C PRO A 237 3.21 -7.27 -6.48
N ARG A 238 2.31 -7.01 -5.52
CA ARG A 238 2.32 -7.52 -4.13
C ARG A 238 3.57 -7.16 -3.34
N THR A 239 4.74 -7.22 -3.97
CA THR A 239 6.03 -6.84 -3.41
C THR A 239 6.78 -5.92 -4.36
N LEU A 240 7.43 -4.92 -3.80
CA LEU A 240 8.23 -3.97 -4.57
C LEU A 240 9.72 -4.32 -4.52
N ARG A 241 10.12 -5.10 -3.50
CA ARG A 241 11.47 -5.60 -3.34
C ARG A 241 11.45 -6.94 -2.59
N PRO A 242 11.75 -8.07 -3.24
CA PRO A 242 11.95 -8.20 -4.69
C PRO A 242 10.70 -7.90 -5.51
N LEU A 243 10.91 -7.37 -6.71
CA LEU A 243 9.84 -7.14 -7.69
C LEU A 243 9.79 -8.33 -8.66
N ASP A 244 8.59 -8.81 -8.96
CA ASP A 244 8.36 -9.77 -10.06
C ASP A 244 8.32 -9.02 -11.41
N LEU A 245 9.48 -8.59 -11.85
CA LEU A 245 9.60 -7.86 -13.11
C LEU A 245 9.30 -8.76 -14.33
N ASP A 246 9.63 -10.05 -14.24
CA ASP A 246 9.42 -11.01 -15.36
C ASP A 246 7.93 -11.13 -15.71
N THR A 247 7.04 -11.22 -14.71
CA THR A 247 5.60 -11.23 -14.94
C THR A 247 5.12 -9.94 -15.59
N ILE A 248 5.63 -8.78 -15.16
CA ILE A 248 5.28 -7.48 -15.75
C ILE A 248 5.75 -7.40 -17.21
N LEU A 249 7.00 -7.78 -17.49
CA LEU A 249 7.57 -7.74 -18.84
C LEU A 249 6.85 -8.72 -19.79
N ALA A 250 6.50 -9.92 -19.31
CA ALA A 250 5.73 -10.89 -20.10
C ALA A 250 4.34 -10.35 -20.49
N SER A 251 3.69 -9.63 -19.58
CA SER A 251 2.43 -8.95 -19.86
C SER A 251 2.59 -7.82 -20.86
N VAL A 252 3.63 -6.99 -20.70
CA VAL A 252 3.93 -5.90 -21.64
C VAL A 252 4.24 -6.42 -23.05
N ALA A 253 5.02 -7.50 -23.17
CA ALA A 253 5.29 -8.13 -24.46
C ALA A 253 4.03 -8.69 -25.15
N LYS A 254 3.02 -9.09 -24.36
CA LYS A 254 1.72 -9.54 -24.86
C LYS A 254 0.82 -8.39 -25.32
N THR A 255 0.80 -7.28 -24.56
CA THR A 255 -0.17 -6.19 -24.74
C THR A 255 0.41 -4.98 -25.50
N ASN A 256 1.72 -4.85 -25.55
CA ASN A 256 2.52 -3.78 -26.17
C ASN A 256 2.25 -2.36 -25.57
N ARG A 257 1.57 -2.27 -24.44
CA ARG A 257 1.19 -1.01 -23.79
C ARG A 257 1.18 -1.18 -22.27
N CYS A 258 1.65 -0.15 -21.57
CA CYS A 258 1.74 -0.19 -20.12
C CYS A 258 1.25 1.10 -19.47
N VAL A 259 0.42 0.93 -18.45
CA VAL A 259 0.02 1.97 -17.49
C VAL A 259 0.46 1.53 -16.11
N VAL A 260 1.12 2.42 -15.35
CA VAL A 260 1.49 2.17 -13.95
C VAL A 260 0.69 3.11 -13.05
N VAL A 261 0.11 2.56 -11.99
CA VAL A 261 -0.77 3.30 -11.07
C VAL A 261 -0.23 3.20 -9.65
N GLU A 262 0.04 4.35 -9.05
CA GLU A 262 0.47 4.51 -7.66
C GLU A 262 -0.31 5.64 -6.97
N GLU A 263 -0.45 5.59 -5.65
CA GLU A 263 -1.08 6.68 -4.90
C GLU A 263 -0.07 7.79 -4.54
N GLY A 264 1.20 7.44 -4.44
CA GLY A 264 2.28 8.36 -4.10
C GLY A 264 2.48 9.49 -5.11
N TRP A 265 3.34 10.43 -4.77
CA TRP A 265 3.67 11.56 -5.63
C TRP A 265 4.43 11.14 -6.89
N PRO A 266 4.32 11.94 -8.00
CA PRO A 266 4.90 11.58 -9.30
C PRO A 266 6.44 11.62 -9.34
N HIS A 267 7.08 12.38 -8.45
CA HIS A 267 8.53 12.55 -8.43
C HIS A 267 9.22 11.47 -7.57
N GLY A 268 10.02 10.61 -8.22
CA GLY A 268 10.75 9.54 -7.54
C GLY A 268 9.87 8.44 -6.96
N GLY A 269 8.61 8.33 -7.38
CA GLY A 269 7.67 7.30 -6.94
C GLY A 269 7.99 5.92 -7.50
N VAL A 270 7.26 4.92 -7.03
CA VAL A 270 7.33 3.53 -7.51
C VAL A 270 7.03 3.45 -9.01
N GLY A 271 6.02 4.20 -9.46
CA GLY A 271 5.64 4.27 -10.87
C GLY A 271 6.74 4.82 -11.76
N ALA A 272 7.56 5.75 -11.27
CA ALA A 272 8.72 6.25 -12.02
C ALA A 272 9.78 5.15 -12.20
N ASN A 273 10.03 4.35 -11.14
CA ASN A 273 10.96 3.23 -11.20
C ASN A 273 10.44 2.12 -12.14
N LEU A 274 9.17 1.75 -12.05
CA LEU A 274 8.55 0.75 -12.93
C LEU A 274 8.57 1.19 -14.39
N ALA A 275 8.24 2.47 -14.68
CA ALA A 275 8.28 3.01 -16.03
C ALA A 275 9.70 2.98 -16.62
N ALA A 276 10.73 3.25 -15.81
CA ALA A 276 12.12 3.12 -16.25
C ALA A 276 12.48 1.68 -16.56
N LEU A 277 12.20 0.73 -15.65
CA LEU A 277 12.52 -0.70 -15.84
C LEU A 277 11.81 -1.29 -17.05
N VAL A 278 10.53 -1.00 -17.26
CA VAL A 278 9.78 -1.45 -18.44
C VAL A 278 10.34 -0.84 -19.71
N SER A 279 10.64 0.47 -19.70
CA SER A 279 11.21 1.14 -20.88
C SER A 279 12.63 0.64 -21.22
N GLU A 280 13.43 0.25 -20.22
CA GLU A 280 14.78 -0.28 -20.45
C GLU A 280 14.76 -1.72 -20.97
N GLN A 281 13.83 -2.57 -20.50
CA GLN A 281 13.87 -4.00 -20.75
C GLN A 281 12.84 -4.49 -21.78
N ALA A 282 11.78 -3.73 -22.03
CA ALA A 282 10.74 -4.04 -23.02
C ALA A 282 10.58 -2.92 -24.07
N PHE A 283 11.63 -2.14 -24.36
CA PHE A 283 11.55 -1.01 -25.30
C PHE A 283 11.02 -1.43 -26.68
N ASP A 284 11.49 -2.57 -27.20
CA ASP A 284 11.12 -3.07 -28.52
C ASP A 284 9.69 -3.67 -28.55
N ASP A 285 9.10 -3.93 -27.38
CA ASP A 285 7.74 -4.44 -27.24
C ASP A 285 6.70 -3.32 -27.06
N LEU A 286 7.12 -2.07 -26.88
CA LEU A 286 6.22 -0.96 -26.58
C LEU A 286 5.76 -0.22 -27.85
N ASP A 287 4.44 -0.17 -28.07
CA ASP A 287 3.80 0.67 -29.10
C ASP A 287 3.59 2.12 -28.67
N ALA A 288 3.68 2.41 -27.38
CA ALA A 288 3.50 3.73 -26.78
C ALA A 288 4.39 3.91 -25.54
N PRO A 289 4.75 5.13 -25.16
CA PRO A 289 5.42 5.39 -23.89
C PRO A 289 4.61 4.83 -22.71
N VAL A 290 5.29 4.33 -21.68
CA VAL A 290 4.65 3.95 -20.42
C VAL A 290 3.99 5.19 -19.80
N VAL A 291 2.71 5.11 -19.51
CA VAL A 291 1.97 6.20 -18.85
C VAL A 291 1.87 5.91 -17.35
N ARG A 292 2.16 6.93 -16.54
CA ARG A 292 2.03 6.86 -15.09
C ARG A 292 0.78 7.61 -14.64
N VAL A 293 0.04 7.02 -13.72
CA VAL A 293 -1.06 7.63 -12.97
C VAL A 293 -0.61 7.67 -11.52
N SER A 294 -0.47 8.84 -10.95
CA SER A 294 0.05 9.07 -9.58
C SER A 294 -0.78 10.13 -8.87
N GLY A 295 -0.60 10.25 -7.57
CA GLY A 295 -1.17 11.35 -6.80
C GLY A 295 -0.72 12.71 -7.31
N ALA A 296 -1.50 13.73 -7.03
CA ALA A 296 -1.13 15.11 -7.33
C ALA A 296 0.11 15.54 -6.54
N ASP A 297 0.96 16.38 -7.12
CA ASP A 297 2.20 16.86 -6.47
C ASP A 297 1.91 17.97 -5.45
N VAL A 298 1.07 17.64 -4.47
CA VAL A 298 0.65 18.55 -3.39
C VAL A 298 0.63 17.80 -2.06
N PRO A 299 0.81 18.49 -0.91
CA PRO A 299 0.52 17.90 0.39
C PRO A 299 -0.95 17.49 0.48
N MET A 300 -1.25 16.33 1.10
CA MET A 300 -2.62 15.82 1.19
C MET A 300 -3.54 16.79 1.96
N PRO A 301 -4.64 17.26 1.34
CA PRO A 301 -5.56 18.18 1.99
C PRO A 301 -6.38 17.53 3.11
N TYR A 302 -6.85 18.35 4.10
CA TYR A 302 -7.83 17.93 5.12
C TYR A 302 -9.26 17.89 4.59
N SER A 303 -9.57 18.76 3.62
CA SER A 303 -10.92 18.86 3.05
C SER A 303 -11.21 17.63 2.20
N LYS A 304 -12.28 16.89 2.50
CA LYS A 304 -12.66 15.68 1.78
C LYS A 304 -12.73 15.86 0.25
N PRO A 305 -13.39 16.90 -0.31
CA PRO A 305 -13.40 17.11 -1.74
C PRO A 305 -12.03 17.39 -2.36
N LEU A 306 -11.11 18.00 -1.61
CA LEU A 306 -9.75 18.24 -2.07
C LEU A 306 -8.88 17.00 -1.94
N GLU A 307 -9.05 16.23 -0.86
CA GLU A 307 -8.39 14.95 -0.70
C GLU A 307 -8.74 13.99 -1.85
N GLU A 308 -10.03 13.87 -2.19
CA GLU A 308 -10.53 12.98 -3.24
C GLU A 308 -9.96 13.29 -4.64
N ILE A 309 -9.59 14.53 -4.95
CA ILE A 309 -8.94 14.88 -6.23
C ILE A 309 -7.41 14.84 -6.16
N ALA A 310 -6.83 14.59 -4.98
CA ALA A 310 -5.39 14.55 -4.79
C ALA A 310 -4.78 13.16 -5.00
N TYR A 311 -5.57 12.09 -5.09
CA TYR A 311 -5.10 10.74 -5.40
C TYR A 311 -5.89 10.13 -6.56
N PRO A 312 -5.33 9.11 -7.27
CA PRO A 312 -5.95 8.54 -8.46
C PRO A 312 -7.25 7.78 -8.19
N HIS A 313 -8.17 7.86 -9.14
CA HIS A 313 -9.43 7.13 -9.21
C HIS A 313 -9.56 6.36 -10.53
N GLU A 314 -10.61 5.53 -10.64
CA GLU A 314 -10.91 4.75 -11.84
C GLU A 314 -10.93 5.59 -13.13
N PRO A 315 -11.55 6.80 -13.18
CA PRO A 315 -11.55 7.64 -14.39
C PRO A 315 -10.15 8.07 -14.85
N ASP A 316 -9.18 8.22 -13.93
CA ASP A 316 -7.83 8.61 -14.27
C ASP A 316 -7.09 7.45 -14.94
N ILE A 317 -7.33 6.22 -14.48
CA ILE A 317 -6.80 4.99 -15.06
C ILE A 317 -7.42 4.73 -16.43
N VAL A 318 -8.74 4.88 -16.55
CA VAL A 318 -9.46 4.78 -17.84
C VAL A 318 -8.88 5.77 -18.85
N ARG A 319 -8.66 7.01 -18.45
CA ARG A 319 -8.07 8.06 -19.28
C ARG A 319 -6.66 7.69 -19.75
N ALA A 320 -5.84 7.18 -18.86
CA ALA A 320 -4.48 6.73 -19.16
C ALA A 320 -4.47 5.55 -20.14
N ALA A 321 -5.34 4.56 -19.93
CA ALA A 321 -5.50 3.41 -20.81
C ALA A 321 -5.95 3.81 -22.23
N LEU A 322 -6.96 4.69 -22.34
CA LEU A 322 -7.38 5.24 -23.64
C LEU A 322 -6.24 5.98 -24.35
N ARG A 323 -5.45 6.75 -23.60
CA ARG A 323 -4.31 7.49 -24.14
C ARG A 323 -3.25 6.56 -24.74
N VAL A 324 -2.82 5.50 -24.04
CA VAL A 324 -1.80 4.57 -24.57
C VAL A 324 -2.32 3.73 -25.74
N LEU A 325 -3.64 3.59 -25.86
CA LEU A 325 -4.31 2.93 -26.97
C LEU A 325 -4.56 3.86 -28.17
N GLY A 326 -4.13 5.13 -28.10
CA GLY A 326 -4.37 6.12 -29.16
C GLY A 326 -5.84 6.50 -29.32
N ARG A 327 -6.68 6.26 -28.31
CA ARG A 327 -8.09 6.67 -28.27
C ARG A 327 -8.23 8.03 -27.60
N ASP A 328 -9.37 8.69 -27.79
CA ASP A 328 -9.62 10.00 -27.21
C ASP A 328 -9.82 9.91 -25.68
N PRO A 329 -8.92 10.47 -24.85
CA PRO A 329 -9.06 10.47 -23.39
C PRO A 329 -10.30 11.23 -22.87
N ALA A 330 -10.89 12.12 -23.68
CA ALA A 330 -12.12 12.83 -23.32
C ALA A 330 -13.35 11.91 -23.26
N GLN A 331 -13.24 10.68 -23.75
CA GLN A 331 -14.26 9.64 -23.62
C GLN A 331 -14.25 8.97 -22.22
N ALA A 332 -13.23 9.22 -21.40
CA ALA A 332 -13.22 8.75 -20.02
C ALA A 332 -14.28 9.50 -19.18
N PRO A 333 -14.93 8.83 -18.21
CA PRO A 333 -15.81 9.52 -17.28
C PRO A 333 -15.04 10.59 -16.49
N THR A 334 -15.73 11.64 -16.08
CA THR A 334 -15.14 12.65 -15.19
C THR A 334 -15.12 12.12 -13.77
N THR A 335 -14.04 12.34 -13.04
CA THR A 335 -13.97 12.02 -11.60
C THR A 335 -15.03 12.84 -10.85
N PRO A 336 -16.02 12.21 -10.18
CA PRO A 336 -17.05 12.95 -9.47
C PRO A 336 -16.46 13.61 -8.23
N LEU A 337 -16.63 14.91 -8.07
CA LEU A 337 -16.40 15.60 -6.81
C LEU A 337 -17.42 15.07 -5.78
N GLY A 338 -16.99 14.28 -4.79
CA GLY A 338 -17.83 13.83 -3.68
C GLY A 338 -18.64 12.54 -3.91
N ALA A 339 -18.26 11.68 -4.84
CA ALA A 339 -18.87 10.35 -4.97
C ALA A 339 -18.53 9.48 -3.75
N LYS A 340 -19.57 8.95 -3.09
CA LYS A 340 -19.40 8.00 -1.98
C LYS A 340 -18.82 6.69 -2.52
N GLN A 341 -17.68 6.27 -2.01
CA GLN A 341 -17.20 4.91 -2.22
C GLN A 341 -18.09 3.92 -1.48
N ASP A 342 -18.54 2.87 -2.14
CA ASP A 342 -19.46 1.84 -1.60
C ASP A 342 -18.84 0.92 -0.52
N GLY A 343 -17.70 1.30 0.07
CA GLY A 343 -17.06 0.60 1.18
C GLY A 343 -17.27 1.22 2.57
N GLU A 344 -17.90 2.40 2.66
CA GLU A 344 -17.97 3.21 3.90
C GLU A 344 -19.11 2.81 4.87
N ARG A 345 -19.85 1.72 4.66
CA ARG A 345 -21.03 1.43 5.50
C ARG A 345 -20.75 0.76 6.84
N ASP A 346 -19.52 0.54 7.23
CA ASP A 346 -19.20 -0.12 8.51
C ASP A 346 -18.21 0.66 9.42
N GLN A 347 -18.27 2.00 9.40
CA GLN A 347 -17.58 2.85 10.39
C GLN A 347 -18.28 2.93 11.76
N ALA A 348 -19.30 2.12 12.01
CA ALA A 348 -19.99 2.07 13.31
C ALA A 348 -19.10 1.45 14.41
N GLY A 349 -17.98 2.09 14.71
CA GLY A 349 -17.06 1.67 15.77
C GLY A 349 -16.04 2.73 16.21
N LEU A 350 -15.94 3.85 15.49
CA LEU A 350 -15.01 4.93 15.83
C LEU A 350 -15.67 6.30 16.06
N ASP A 351 -16.99 6.42 15.85
CA ASP A 351 -17.70 7.68 16.05
C ASP A 351 -18.21 7.80 17.49
N GLY A 352 -17.31 8.23 18.37
CA GLY A 352 -17.68 9.03 19.52
C GLY A 352 -17.64 10.50 19.09
N GLU A 353 -18.85 11.06 18.85
CA GLU A 353 -19.19 12.49 18.87
C GLU A 353 -18.37 13.44 17.97
N ARG A 354 -18.80 13.63 16.73
CA ARG A 354 -18.73 14.93 16.03
C ARG A 354 -20.05 15.19 15.30
N GLU A 355 -20.98 15.83 15.99
CA GLU A 355 -22.09 16.53 15.34
C GLU A 355 -21.63 17.92 14.90
N GLY A 356 -21.92 18.27 13.64
CA GLY A 356 -22.11 19.63 13.18
C GLY A 356 -20.95 20.31 12.48
N GLU A 357 -20.91 20.17 11.13
CA GLU A 357 -20.71 21.33 10.25
C GLU A 357 -21.06 20.90 8.81
N GLN A 358 -22.18 21.40 8.32
CA GLN A 358 -22.56 21.28 6.91
C GLN A 358 -21.92 22.45 6.15
N ASP A 359 -20.80 22.21 5.48
CA ASP A 359 -20.23 23.20 4.56
C ASP A 359 -21.01 23.25 3.25
N ALA A 360 -21.43 24.46 2.90
CA ALA A 360 -22.15 24.72 1.66
C ALA A 360 -21.21 24.61 0.42
N PRO A 361 -21.67 24.03 -0.70
CA PRO A 361 -20.83 23.80 -1.90
C PRO A 361 -20.13 25.03 -2.49
N GLY A 362 -20.59 26.24 -2.17
CA GLY A 362 -20.00 27.49 -2.67
C GLY A 362 -18.72 27.94 -1.96
N ALA A 363 -18.56 27.61 -0.68
CA ALA A 363 -17.39 28.03 0.10
C ALA A 363 -16.11 27.29 -0.29
N VAL A 364 -16.26 26.04 -0.77
CA VAL A 364 -15.13 25.20 -1.21
C VAL A 364 -14.54 25.75 -2.51
N GLN A 365 -15.38 26.22 -3.44
CA GLN A 365 -14.95 26.75 -4.73
C GLN A 365 -14.24 28.10 -4.61
N GLU A 366 -14.63 28.94 -3.65
CA GLU A 366 -13.93 30.19 -3.34
C GLU A 366 -12.58 29.94 -2.64
N ALA A 367 -12.51 28.96 -1.74
CA ALA A 367 -11.25 28.57 -1.08
C ALA A 367 -10.23 27.99 -2.09
N MET A 368 -10.67 27.21 -3.07
CA MET A 368 -9.83 26.69 -4.16
C MET A 368 -9.21 27.78 -5.02
N GLN A 369 -9.98 28.84 -5.33
CA GLN A 369 -9.47 29.99 -6.11
C GLN A 369 -8.47 30.84 -5.33
N GLN A 370 -8.64 30.97 -4.01
CA GLN A 370 -7.75 31.78 -3.18
C GLN A 370 -6.37 31.17 -2.94
N VAL A 371 -6.25 29.84 -3.01
CA VAL A 371 -4.99 29.13 -2.70
C VAL A 371 -4.20 28.71 -3.94
N GLY A 372 -4.76 28.91 -5.18
CA GLY A 372 -4.09 28.55 -6.43
C GLY A 372 -3.93 27.04 -6.69
N VAL A 373 -4.38 26.21 -5.75
CA VAL A 373 -4.18 24.74 -5.78
C VAL A 373 -4.96 24.08 -6.91
N GLU A 374 -6.11 24.66 -7.32
CA GLU A 374 -6.93 24.08 -8.38
C GLU A 374 -6.21 24.03 -9.75
N SER A 375 -5.38 25.04 -10.06
CA SER A 375 -4.61 25.06 -11.29
C SER A 375 -3.47 24.06 -11.28
N GLU A 376 -2.79 23.87 -10.15
CA GLU A 376 -1.70 22.90 -9.99
C GLU A 376 -2.20 21.46 -10.02
N ILE A 377 -3.33 21.16 -9.36
CA ILE A 377 -3.95 19.83 -9.41
C ILE A 377 -4.43 19.50 -10.84
N ARG A 378 -5.01 20.46 -11.55
CA ARG A 378 -5.45 20.26 -12.95
C ARG A 378 -4.30 20.14 -13.95
N GLU A 379 -3.17 20.81 -13.72
CA GLU A 379 -1.97 20.65 -14.55
C GLU A 379 -1.26 19.32 -14.30
N ALA A 380 -1.20 18.86 -13.05
CA ALA A 380 -0.63 17.54 -12.70
C ALA A 380 -1.46 16.37 -13.26
N SER A 381 -2.75 16.61 -13.57
CA SER A 381 -3.66 15.61 -14.14
C SER A 381 -3.67 15.59 -15.68
N ARG A 382 -2.87 16.42 -16.35
CA ARG A 382 -2.69 16.47 -17.81
C ARG A 382 -1.38 15.82 -18.22
#